data_ab890d7bc62230ef9a38a0087381399a
#
_entry.id   ab890d7bc62230ef9a38a0087381399a
#
_cell.length_a   1.000
_cell.length_b   1.000
_cell.length_c   1.000
_cell.angle_alpha   90.00
_cell.angle_beta   90.00
_cell.angle_gamma   90.00
#
_symmetry.space_group_name_H-M   'P 1'
#
loop_
_entity.id
_entity.type
_entity.pdbx_description
1 polymer ?
#
loop_
_entity_poly.entity_id
_entity_poly.type
_entity_poly.pdbx_seq_one_letter_code
_entity_poly.pdbx_strand_id
1 'polypeptide(L)'
;YEDMLLWRKFEDKLAALYIQQKVRGFLHLYNGQEAVLAGALHAMELGKDKMITAYRNHVQPIGMGVDPKAVMAELLGKVTGTSKGMGGSMHIFSKEKGFFGGHGIVGAQIPVGAGMAFADKYFGRDGVTLTYFGDGAARQGSLHETFNMAMLWKLPVVFIVENNGYAMGTSVERTANH
;
A
#
# COMPACT_ATOMS: atom_id res chain seq x y z
N TYR A 1 18.71 6.38 -0.57
CA TYR A 1 19.28 5.30 0.27
C TYR A 1 18.86 5.46 1.74
N GLU A 2 18.98 6.66 2.30
CA GLU A 2 18.64 6.92 3.72
C GLU A 2 17.21 6.52 4.06
N ASP A 3 16.24 6.89 3.22
CA ASP A 3 14.85 6.51 3.40
C ASP A 3 14.65 5.00 3.39
N MET A 4 15.25 4.30 2.43
CA MET A 4 15.21 2.84 2.35
C MET A 4 15.79 2.18 3.61
N LEU A 5 16.88 2.74 4.14
CA LEU A 5 17.48 2.26 5.39
C LEU A 5 16.61 2.52 6.61
N LEU A 6 15.96 3.69 6.66
CA LEU A 6 14.97 4.02 7.70
C LEU A 6 13.81 3.02 7.68
N TRP A 7 13.23 2.77 6.50
CA TRP A 7 12.11 1.84 6.34
C TRP A 7 12.49 0.42 6.73
N ARG A 8 13.67 -0.06 6.32
CA ARG A 8 14.20 -1.36 6.72
C ARG A 8 14.31 -1.47 8.24
N LYS A 9 14.93 -0.49 8.91
CA LYS A 9 15.08 -0.47 10.37
C LYS A 9 13.75 -0.39 11.09
N PHE A 10 12.77 0.34 10.52
CA PHE A 10 11.42 0.42 11.07
C PHE A 10 10.76 -0.96 11.07
N GLU A 11 10.80 -1.67 9.95
CA GLU A 11 10.22 -3.01 9.81
C GLU A 11 10.96 -4.05 10.66
N ASP A 12 12.29 -4.01 10.74
CA ASP A 12 13.06 -4.90 11.60
C ASP A 12 12.71 -4.69 13.08
N LYS A 13 12.51 -3.43 13.50
CA LYS A 13 12.05 -3.13 14.86
C LYS A 13 10.64 -3.63 15.09
N LEU A 14 9.78 -3.49 14.11
CA LEU A 14 8.40 -3.98 14.16
C LEU A 14 8.34 -5.50 14.26
N ALA A 15 9.17 -6.22 13.51
CA ALA A 15 9.30 -7.68 13.62
C ALA A 15 9.68 -8.11 15.04
N ALA A 16 10.65 -7.42 15.64
CA ALA A 16 11.07 -7.71 17.02
C ALA A 16 9.94 -7.45 18.04
N LEU A 17 9.14 -6.40 17.85
CA LEU A 17 7.99 -6.09 18.71
C LEU A 17 6.86 -7.11 18.51
N TYR A 18 6.69 -7.64 17.32
CA TYR A 18 5.72 -8.70 17.04
C TYR A 18 6.06 -10.01 17.75
N ILE A 19 7.33 -10.42 17.71
CA ILE A 19 7.82 -11.60 18.46
C ILE A 19 7.57 -11.42 19.97
N GLN A 20 7.69 -10.19 20.48
CA GLN A 20 7.38 -9.85 21.87
C GLN A 20 5.87 -9.76 22.18
N GLN A 21 5.00 -10.07 21.20
CA GLN A 21 3.54 -10.01 21.30
C GLN A 21 3.00 -8.59 21.65
N LYS A 22 3.76 -7.54 21.36
CA LYS A 22 3.35 -6.15 21.57
C LYS A 22 2.50 -5.62 20.42
N VAL A 23 2.64 -6.19 19.22
CA VAL A 23 1.82 -5.95 18.05
C VAL A 23 0.92 -7.15 17.83
N ARG A 24 -0.37 -6.92 17.62
CA ARG A 24 -1.37 -7.98 17.49
C ARG A 24 -1.93 -8.08 16.06
N GLY A 25 -2.51 -9.23 15.76
CA GLY A 25 -3.12 -9.49 14.45
C GLY A 25 -2.10 -9.98 13.42
N PHE A 26 -2.48 -9.92 12.14
CA PHE A 26 -1.61 -10.32 11.04
C PHE A 26 -0.62 -9.22 10.73
N LEU A 27 0.64 -9.58 10.57
CA LEU A 27 1.73 -8.68 10.24
C LEU A 27 2.36 -9.04 8.89
N HIS A 28 2.51 -8.04 8.02
CA HIS A 28 3.15 -8.21 6.71
C HIS A 28 4.22 -7.14 6.54
N LEU A 29 5.48 -7.55 6.64
CA LEU A 29 6.62 -6.64 6.55
C LEU A 29 6.93 -6.27 5.10
N TYR A 30 7.43 -5.06 4.89
CA TYR A 30 7.82 -4.53 3.57
C TYR A 30 9.30 -4.79 3.22
N ASN A 31 10.01 -5.54 4.04
CA ASN A 31 11.42 -5.85 3.84
C ASN A 31 11.70 -6.41 2.44
N GLY A 32 12.68 -5.83 1.76
CA GLY A 32 13.10 -6.23 0.41
C GLY A 32 12.40 -5.50 -0.73
N GLN A 33 11.38 -4.68 -0.45
CA GLN A 33 10.61 -3.95 -1.47
C GLN A 33 10.83 -2.42 -1.39
N GLU A 34 11.76 -1.96 -0.56
CA GLU A 34 11.99 -0.53 -0.30
C GLU A 34 12.32 0.26 -1.56
N ALA A 35 13.06 -0.34 -2.48
CA ALA A 35 13.45 0.32 -3.73
C ALA A 35 12.26 0.62 -4.65
N VAL A 36 11.24 -0.23 -4.65
CA VAL A 36 9.99 0.01 -5.40
C VAL A 36 9.31 1.27 -4.90
N LEU A 37 9.18 1.39 -3.57
CA LEU A 37 8.60 2.59 -2.96
C LEU A 37 9.46 3.82 -3.18
N ALA A 38 10.79 3.71 -3.01
CA ALA A 38 11.70 4.84 -3.20
C ALA A 38 11.62 5.40 -4.62
N GLY A 39 11.63 4.53 -5.63
CA GLY A 39 11.49 4.94 -7.03
C GLY A 39 10.15 5.62 -7.31
N ALA A 40 9.06 5.05 -6.81
CA ALA A 40 7.72 5.62 -6.99
C ALA A 40 7.60 7.01 -6.35
N LEU A 41 8.05 7.18 -5.11
CA LEU A 41 7.99 8.47 -4.40
C LEU A 41 8.82 9.56 -5.09
N HIS A 42 9.93 9.21 -5.72
CA HIS A 42 10.72 10.19 -6.48
C HIS A 42 10.03 10.64 -7.78
N ALA A 43 9.10 9.84 -8.30
CA ALA A 43 8.32 10.18 -9.49
C ALA A 43 7.00 10.90 -9.14
N MET A 44 6.54 10.80 -7.88
CA MET A 44 5.28 11.39 -7.42
C MET A 44 5.45 12.88 -7.07
N GLU A 45 4.38 13.62 -7.29
CA GLU A 45 4.18 14.96 -6.76
C GLU A 45 3.37 14.89 -5.46
N LEU A 46 4.08 14.86 -4.32
CA LEU A 46 3.44 14.76 -3.00
C LEU A 46 2.47 15.93 -2.77
N GLY A 47 1.30 15.61 -2.22
CA GLY A 47 0.21 16.58 -2.03
C GLY A 47 -0.77 16.67 -3.21
N LYS A 48 -0.40 16.14 -4.38
CA LYS A 48 -1.24 16.06 -5.58
C LYS A 48 -1.57 14.61 -5.93
N ASP A 49 -0.54 13.78 -6.03
CA ASP A 49 -0.69 12.37 -6.33
C ASP A 49 -1.15 11.56 -5.10
N LYS A 50 -1.74 10.43 -5.37
CA LYS A 50 -2.34 9.56 -4.35
C LYS A 50 -1.75 8.18 -4.41
N MET A 51 -1.75 7.51 -3.26
CA MET A 51 -1.32 6.13 -3.15
C MET A 51 -2.35 5.31 -2.39
N ILE A 52 -2.61 4.11 -2.90
CA ILE A 52 -3.44 3.09 -2.25
C ILE A 52 -2.73 1.74 -2.37
N THR A 53 -2.74 0.96 -1.28
CA THR A 53 -1.96 -0.27 -1.20
C THR A 53 -2.80 -1.44 -0.68
N ALA A 54 -2.25 -2.63 -0.78
CA ALA A 54 -2.70 -3.79 -0.03
C ALA A 54 -2.30 -3.68 1.46
N TYR A 55 -2.37 -4.77 2.15
CA TYR A 55 -2.12 -4.89 3.59
C TYR A 55 -0.64 -4.72 4.02
N ARG A 56 0.32 -4.72 3.09
CA ARG A 56 1.76 -4.50 3.33
C ARG A 56 2.07 -3.01 3.18
N ASN A 57 1.71 -2.21 4.19
CA ASN A 57 1.58 -0.76 4.03
C ASN A 57 2.18 0.08 5.15
N HIS A 58 3.19 -0.43 5.87
CA HIS A 58 3.74 0.29 7.01
C HIS A 58 4.62 1.48 6.60
N VAL A 59 5.43 1.33 5.56
CA VAL A 59 6.45 2.32 5.17
C VAL A 59 5.98 3.29 4.10
N GLN A 60 4.97 2.96 3.33
CA GLN A 60 4.40 3.85 2.32
C GLN A 60 3.87 5.17 2.93
N PRO A 61 3.07 5.15 4.00
CA PRO A 61 2.64 6.40 4.64
C PRO A 61 3.83 7.19 5.19
N ILE A 62 4.87 6.53 5.72
CA ILE A 62 6.09 7.20 6.18
C ILE A 62 6.77 7.92 5.01
N GLY A 63 6.93 7.25 3.89
CA GLY A 63 7.48 7.84 2.66
C GLY A 63 6.65 9.02 2.15
N MET A 64 5.35 9.00 2.33
CA MET A 64 4.44 10.11 1.99
C MET A 64 4.39 11.23 3.06
N GLY A 65 5.21 11.15 4.11
CA GLY A 65 5.37 12.20 5.11
C GLY A 65 4.47 12.05 6.34
N VAL A 66 3.98 10.85 6.63
CA VAL A 66 3.36 10.54 7.93
C VAL A 66 4.48 10.29 8.95
N ASP A 67 4.32 10.84 10.17
CA ASP A 67 5.28 10.61 11.25
C ASP A 67 5.42 9.10 11.55
N PRO A 68 6.63 8.52 11.49
CA PRO A 68 6.88 7.13 11.84
C PRO A 68 6.38 6.77 13.25
N LYS A 69 6.35 7.73 14.19
CA LYS A 69 5.81 7.52 15.53
C LYS A 69 4.30 7.28 15.50
N ALA A 70 3.56 7.99 14.64
CA ALA A 70 2.12 7.79 14.49
C ALA A 70 1.80 6.42 13.87
N VAL A 71 2.60 5.98 12.89
CA VAL A 71 2.50 4.64 12.30
C VAL A 71 2.81 3.57 13.36
N MET A 72 3.89 3.72 14.11
CA MET A 72 4.23 2.77 15.19
C MET A 72 3.17 2.75 16.30
N ALA A 73 2.60 3.89 16.64
CA ALA A 73 1.50 3.99 17.62
C ALA A 73 0.26 3.22 17.14
N GLU A 74 -0.06 3.29 15.86
CA GLU A 74 -1.16 2.50 15.26
C GLU A 74 -0.91 1.00 15.40
N LEU A 75 0.29 0.55 15.05
CA LEU A 75 0.70 -0.86 15.16
C LEU A 75 0.67 -1.38 16.61
N LEU A 76 0.89 -0.50 17.56
CA LEU A 76 0.81 -0.81 19.00
C LEU A 76 -0.60 -0.60 19.60
N GLY A 77 -1.61 -0.29 18.79
CA GLY A 77 -3.00 -0.10 19.22
C GLY A 77 -3.21 1.13 20.08
N LYS A 78 -2.45 2.21 19.84
CA LYS A 78 -2.53 3.45 20.59
C LYS A 78 -3.47 4.46 19.94
N VAL A 79 -4.19 5.23 20.74
CA VAL A 79 -5.11 6.28 20.25
C VAL A 79 -4.41 7.37 19.44
N THR A 80 -3.11 7.54 19.62
CA THR A 80 -2.28 8.48 18.84
C THR A 80 -1.85 7.94 17.48
N GLY A 81 -2.27 6.73 17.13
CA GLY A 81 -2.04 6.13 15.82
C GLY A 81 -2.90 6.76 14.72
N THR A 82 -2.54 6.50 13.47
CA THR A 82 -3.17 7.06 12.26
C THR A 82 -4.67 6.73 12.14
N SER A 83 -5.08 5.58 12.67
CA SER A 83 -6.48 5.12 12.72
C SER A 83 -6.95 4.94 14.19
N LYS A 84 -6.41 5.73 15.10
CA LYS A 84 -6.70 5.72 16.55
C LYS A 84 -6.47 4.36 17.21
N GLY A 85 -5.54 3.57 16.68
CA GLY A 85 -5.19 2.24 17.16
C GLY A 85 -6.18 1.14 16.78
N MET A 86 -7.15 1.41 15.92
CA MET A 86 -8.16 0.45 15.49
C MET A 86 -7.84 -0.24 14.16
N GLY A 87 -6.95 0.34 13.37
CA GLY A 87 -6.57 -0.18 12.05
C GLY A 87 -5.50 -1.27 12.11
N GLY A 88 -4.58 -1.16 13.06
CA GLY A 88 -3.47 -2.10 13.20
C GLY A 88 -2.56 -2.13 11.97
N SER A 89 -1.98 -3.31 11.67
CA SER A 89 -0.99 -3.48 10.61
C SER A 89 -1.54 -3.24 9.19
N MET A 90 -2.81 -3.56 8.91
CA MET A 90 -3.32 -3.62 7.56
C MET A 90 -4.18 -2.41 7.15
N HIS A 91 -4.48 -1.49 8.06
CA HIS A 91 -5.41 -0.41 7.83
C HIS A 91 -4.86 0.92 8.34
N ILE A 92 -3.73 1.34 7.80
CA ILE A 92 -3.11 2.63 8.05
C ILE A 92 -3.57 3.59 6.96
N PHE A 93 -4.04 4.78 7.34
CA PHE A 93 -4.56 5.80 6.43
C PHE A 93 -4.04 7.18 6.79
N SER A 94 -3.84 8.02 5.79
CA SER A 94 -3.58 9.45 5.96
C SER A 94 -4.08 10.23 4.75
N LYS A 95 -5.36 10.61 4.77
CA LYS A 95 -5.98 11.39 3.70
C LYS A 95 -5.22 12.70 3.44
N GLU A 96 -4.73 13.35 4.49
CA GLU A 96 -3.97 14.60 4.40
C GLU A 96 -2.67 14.46 3.60
N LYS A 97 -2.05 13.27 3.68
CA LYS A 97 -0.82 12.95 2.96
C LYS A 97 -1.07 12.26 1.61
N GLY A 98 -2.33 12.13 1.19
CA GLY A 98 -2.66 11.43 -0.05
C GLY A 98 -2.51 9.91 0.02
N PHE A 99 -2.35 9.34 1.23
CA PHE A 99 -2.27 7.90 1.44
C PHE A 99 -3.64 7.34 1.83
N PHE A 100 -4.25 6.62 0.88
CA PHE A 100 -5.61 6.08 1.03
C PHE A 100 -5.61 4.63 1.52
N GLY A 101 -4.54 4.24 2.15
CA GLY A 101 -4.45 3.13 3.06
C GLY A 101 -4.10 1.80 2.50
N GLY A 102 -3.96 0.91 3.46
CA GLY A 102 -3.87 -0.51 3.28
C GLY A 102 -5.23 -1.18 3.34
N HIS A 103 -5.38 -2.22 2.55
CA HIS A 103 -6.61 -2.99 2.46
C HIS A 103 -6.32 -4.46 2.77
N GLY A 104 -7.01 -5.00 3.77
CA GLY A 104 -6.89 -6.41 4.17
C GLY A 104 -7.55 -7.37 3.17
N ILE A 105 -8.60 -6.92 2.46
CA ILE A 105 -9.27 -7.72 1.43
C ILE A 105 -8.43 -7.71 0.17
N VAL A 106 -7.88 -8.86 -0.19
CA VAL A 106 -6.96 -9.02 -1.32
C VAL A 106 -7.60 -8.58 -2.63
N GLY A 107 -6.97 -7.64 -3.33
CA GLY A 107 -7.44 -7.12 -4.62
C GLY A 107 -8.48 -6.00 -4.53
N ALA A 108 -9.09 -5.74 -3.37
CA ALA A 108 -10.13 -4.73 -3.22
C ALA A 108 -9.65 -3.31 -3.55
N GLN A 109 -8.38 -2.99 -3.28
CA GLN A 109 -7.79 -1.68 -3.56
C GLN A 109 -7.66 -1.38 -5.05
N ILE A 110 -7.69 -2.39 -5.92
CA ILE A 110 -7.48 -2.21 -7.38
C ILE A 110 -8.61 -1.36 -7.98
N PRO A 111 -9.89 -1.75 -7.88
CA PRO A 111 -10.98 -0.92 -8.38
C PRO A 111 -11.14 0.40 -7.61
N VAL A 112 -10.80 0.42 -6.31
CA VAL A 112 -10.86 1.66 -5.51
C VAL A 112 -9.83 2.67 -6.02
N GLY A 113 -8.60 2.25 -6.32
CA GLY A 113 -7.57 3.11 -6.91
C GLY A 113 -7.97 3.68 -8.27
N ALA A 114 -8.55 2.86 -9.14
CA ALA A 114 -9.12 3.33 -10.40
C ALA A 114 -10.27 4.32 -10.19
N GLY A 115 -11.12 4.10 -9.19
CA GLY A 115 -12.20 5.01 -8.80
C GLY A 115 -11.68 6.37 -8.31
N MET A 116 -10.55 6.38 -7.58
CA MET A 116 -9.89 7.62 -7.16
C MET A 116 -9.37 8.40 -8.37
N ALA A 117 -8.73 7.73 -9.32
CA ALA A 117 -8.27 8.32 -10.58
C ALA A 117 -9.44 8.81 -11.44
N PHE A 118 -10.55 8.06 -11.47
CA PHE A 118 -11.78 8.49 -12.13
C PHE A 118 -12.31 9.79 -11.52
N ALA A 119 -12.37 9.87 -10.19
CA ALA A 119 -12.83 11.08 -9.51
C ALA A 119 -11.94 12.29 -9.82
N ASP A 120 -10.62 12.13 -9.87
CA ASP A 120 -9.71 13.22 -10.23
C ASP A 120 -9.94 13.68 -11.67
N LYS A 121 -10.05 12.74 -12.60
CA LYS A 121 -10.37 13.07 -13.99
C LYS A 121 -11.74 13.76 -14.12
N TYR A 122 -12.75 13.25 -13.45
CA TYR A 122 -14.10 13.81 -13.50
C TYR A 122 -14.17 15.27 -13.00
N PHE A 123 -13.42 15.54 -11.91
CA PHE A 123 -13.36 16.88 -11.33
C PHE A 123 -12.27 17.79 -11.93
N GLY A 124 -11.60 17.36 -13.00
CA GLY A 124 -10.54 18.12 -13.66
C GLY A 124 -9.31 18.36 -12.77
N ARG A 125 -9.03 17.46 -11.84
CA ARG A 125 -7.83 17.50 -11.01
C ARG A 125 -6.68 16.80 -11.72
N ASP A 126 -5.51 17.41 -11.69
CA ASP A 126 -4.30 16.90 -12.31
C ASP A 126 -3.46 16.13 -11.27
N GLY A 127 -3.81 14.90 -11.02
CA GLY A 127 -3.11 13.98 -10.11
C GLY A 127 -3.15 12.55 -10.62
N VAL A 128 -2.17 11.76 -10.23
CA VAL A 128 -2.04 10.35 -10.55
C VAL A 128 -2.30 9.50 -9.31
N THR A 129 -2.98 8.38 -9.46
CA THR A 129 -3.17 7.41 -8.38
C THR A 129 -2.26 6.20 -8.60
N LEU A 130 -1.36 5.94 -7.65
CA LEU A 130 -0.56 4.73 -7.62
C LEU A 130 -1.30 3.66 -6.82
N THR A 131 -1.55 2.52 -7.45
CA THR A 131 -2.32 1.41 -6.88
C THR A 131 -1.44 0.18 -6.77
N TYR A 132 -1.07 -0.19 -5.55
CA TYR A 132 -0.18 -1.32 -5.26
C TYR A 132 -0.99 -2.58 -4.95
N PHE A 133 -0.55 -3.72 -5.45
CA PHE A 133 -1.13 -5.03 -5.13
C PHE A 133 -0.12 -6.16 -5.36
N GLY A 134 -0.33 -7.27 -4.67
CA GLY A 134 0.53 -8.45 -4.81
C GLY A 134 0.17 -9.32 -6.01
N ASP A 135 1.06 -10.25 -6.35
CA ASP A 135 0.89 -11.25 -7.41
C ASP A 135 -0.36 -12.13 -7.22
N GLY A 136 -0.70 -12.47 -5.97
CA GLY A 136 -1.94 -13.19 -5.68
C GLY A 136 -3.20 -12.39 -6.02
N ALA A 137 -3.22 -11.09 -5.76
CA ALA A 137 -4.31 -10.19 -6.11
C ALA A 137 -4.49 -10.08 -7.64
N ALA A 138 -3.42 -10.21 -8.40
CA ALA A 138 -3.44 -10.17 -9.85
C ALA A 138 -4.24 -11.33 -10.50
N ARG A 139 -4.67 -12.32 -9.70
CA ARG A 139 -5.49 -13.44 -10.19
C ARG A 139 -7.00 -13.18 -10.05
N GLN A 140 -7.39 -12.05 -9.49
CA GLN A 140 -8.80 -11.72 -9.33
C GLN A 140 -9.40 -11.13 -10.61
N GLY A 141 -10.65 -11.49 -10.91
CA GLY A 141 -11.40 -10.96 -12.05
C GLY A 141 -11.52 -9.43 -12.01
N SER A 142 -11.64 -8.86 -10.82
CA SER A 142 -11.71 -7.41 -10.61
C SER A 142 -10.51 -6.64 -11.15
N LEU A 143 -9.32 -7.25 -11.25
CA LEU A 143 -8.17 -6.64 -11.92
C LEU A 143 -8.46 -6.39 -13.41
N HIS A 144 -8.93 -7.43 -14.12
CA HIS A 144 -9.19 -7.37 -15.55
C HIS A 144 -10.33 -6.40 -15.88
N GLU A 145 -11.37 -6.41 -15.07
CA GLU A 145 -12.49 -5.46 -15.17
C GLU A 145 -12.01 -4.02 -14.97
N THR A 146 -11.17 -3.81 -13.95
CA THR A 146 -10.60 -2.49 -13.65
C THR A 146 -9.68 -2.01 -14.75
N PHE A 147 -8.82 -2.87 -15.31
CA PHE A 147 -7.94 -2.52 -16.41
C PHE A 147 -8.75 -2.10 -17.65
N ASN A 148 -9.80 -2.84 -17.98
CA ASN A 148 -10.67 -2.49 -19.09
C ASN A 148 -11.29 -1.09 -18.90
N MET A 149 -11.82 -0.80 -17.72
CA MET A 149 -12.40 0.51 -17.42
C MET A 149 -11.36 1.62 -17.41
N ALA A 150 -10.18 1.36 -16.82
CA ALA A 150 -9.10 2.33 -16.75
C ALA A 150 -8.60 2.74 -18.15
N MET A 151 -8.47 1.77 -19.06
CA MET A 151 -8.08 2.03 -20.44
C MET A 151 -9.18 2.74 -21.24
N LEU A 152 -10.44 2.27 -21.11
CA LEU A 152 -11.60 2.87 -21.80
C LEU A 152 -11.75 4.35 -21.46
N TRP A 153 -11.59 4.68 -20.18
CA TRP A 153 -11.74 6.04 -19.70
C TRP A 153 -10.41 6.82 -19.61
N LYS A 154 -9.29 6.22 -20.01
CA LYS A 154 -7.95 6.83 -19.95
C LYS A 154 -7.69 7.46 -18.58
N LEU A 155 -7.83 6.65 -17.52
CA LEU A 155 -7.68 7.11 -16.14
C LEU A 155 -6.21 7.35 -15.79
N PRO A 156 -5.89 8.41 -15.02
CA PRO A 156 -4.54 8.68 -14.52
C PRO A 156 -4.19 7.73 -13.35
N VAL A 157 -4.05 6.46 -13.62
CA VAL A 157 -3.73 5.43 -12.62
C VAL A 157 -2.53 4.62 -13.06
N VAL A 158 -1.64 4.33 -12.12
CA VAL A 158 -0.51 3.43 -12.31
C VAL A 158 -0.72 2.21 -11.41
N PHE A 159 -0.77 1.04 -12.01
CA PHE A 159 -0.91 -0.24 -11.31
C PHE A 159 0.47 -0.85 -11.09
N ILE A 160 0.83 -1.08 -9.81
CA ILE A 160 2.13 -1.59 -9.41
C ILE A 160 1.94 -2.97 -8.78
N VAL A 161 2.49 -3.99 -9.43
CA VAL A 161 2.48 -5.37 -8.92
C VAL A 161 3.74 -5.61 -8.10
N GLU A 162 3.58 -5.85 -6.82
CA GLU A 162 4.66 -6.29 -5.93
C GLU A 162 4.73 -7.83 -5.96
N ASN A 163 5.47 -8.34 -6.95
CA ASN A 163 5.60 -9.79 -7.14
C ASN A 163 6.69 -10.36 -6.24
N ASN A 164 6.31 -10.86 -5.07
CA ASN A 164 7.22 -11.57 -4.18
C ASN A 164 7.26 -13.10 -4.43
N GLY A 165 6.55 -13.58 -5.45
CA GLY A 165 6.51 -14.99 -5.85
C GLY A 165 5.56 -15.87 -5.06
N TYR A 166 4.90 -15.32 -4.01
CA TYR A 166 4.02 -16.11 -3.15
C TYR A 166 2.76 -15.35 -2.72
N ALA A 167 1.63 -16.02 -2.78
CA ALA A 167 0.39 -15.62 -2.12
C ALA A 167 0.18 -16.53 -0.89
N MET A 168 0.52 -16.03 0.29
CA MET A 168 0.68 -16.84 1.51
C MET A 168 1.64 -18.02 1.27
N GLY A 169 1.20 -19.27 1.39
CA GLY A 169 2.00 -20.46 1.14
C GLY A 169 1.97 -20.97 -0.31
N THR A 170 1.30 -20.26 -1.22
CA THR A 170 1.13 -20.71 -2.62
C THR A 170 2.03 -19.93 -3.55
N SER A 171 2.93 -20.62 -4.26
CA SER A 171 3.81 -20.01 -5.25
C SER A 171 3.04 -19.55 -6.49
N VAL A 172 3.59 -18.54 -7.19
CA VAL A 172 3.02 -18.03 -8.45
C VAL A 172 2.89 -19.15 -9.49
N GLU A 173 3.87 -20.05 -9.59
CA GLU A 173 3.87 -21.19 -10.52
C GLU A 173 2.66 -22.11 -10.36
N ARG A 174 2.12 -22.21 -9.14
CA ARG A 174 0.91 -23.03 -8.85
C ARG A 174 -0.39 -22.31 -9.17
N THR A 175 -0.37 -21.00 -9.37
CA THR A 175 -1.56 -20.15 -9.54
C THR A 175 -1.65 -19.51 -10.91
N ALA A 176 -0.60 -19.58 -11.71
CA ALA A 176 -0.54 -18.96 -13.03
C ALA A 176 0.07 -19.91 -14.04
N ASN A 177 -0.53 -19.94 -15.24
CA ASN A 177 0.05 -20.67 -16.36
C ASN A 177 1.15 -19.87 -17.06
N HIS A 178 1.18 -18.54 -16.85
CA HIS A 178 2.16 -17.62 -17.42
C HIS A 178 2.42 -16.47 -16.47
#